data_e46f8fa26a3e1bdc7f870c57c33a431f
#
_entry.id   e46f8fa26a3e1bdc7f870c57c33a431f
#
_cell.length_a   1.000
_cell.length_b   1.000
_cell.length_c   1.000
_cell.angle_alpha   90.00
_cell.angle_beta   90.00
_cell.angle_gamma   90.00
#
_symmetry.space_group_name_H-M   'P 1'
#
loop_
_entity.id
_entity.type
_entity.pdbx_description
1 polymer ?
#
loop_
_entity_poly.entity_id
_entity_poly.type
_entity_poly.pdbx_seq_one_letter_code
_entity_poly.pdbx_strand_id
1 'polypeptide(L)'
;YEITTRLVGSEMCIRDRISISHAVEELVKHRPYLSESLAAGIINVSALARQLQPDVEKILQKEVNTGAIVMSLNRLAPYLQIRQQVQLNKLLNNMGDIILRSNLCDYTFKNSPTLLECHIEVLKKLVKNEEVFYTMVQGVFETNLVVSDTMEELILDYFKDEVCLFKQNSLSSVTLKLPKGNSMQPGFYYSIMKELSWEGINLTEVISSTNEFTVVVDNSLIDKTFVVLKNMGKR
;
A
#
# COMPACT_ATOMS: atom_id res chain seq x y z
N TYR A 1 -11.08 -40.03 39.76
CA TYR A 1 -11.33 -38.97 40.75
C TYR A 1 -10.55 -37.73 40.36
N GLU A 2 -11.26 -36.64 40.12
CA GLU A 2 -10.74 -35.24 40.11
C GLU A 2 -9.66 -34.81 39.12
N ILE A 3 -10.05 -34.62 37.85
CA ILE A 3 -9.38 -33.62 36.97
C ILE A 3 -10.47 -32.96 36.10
N THR A 4 -11.26 -32.03 36.64
CA THR A 4 -12.17 -31.25 35.80
C THR A 4 -12.44 -29.81 36.31
N THR A 5 -11.58 -29.24 37.13
CA THR A 5 -11.82 -27.89 37.70
C THR A 5 -10.69 -26.89 37.52
N ARG A 6 -9.78 -27.08 36.53
CA ARG A 6 -8.63 -26.15 36.37
C ARG A 6 -8.54 -25.38 35.04
N LEU A 7 -9.51 -25.51 34.15
CA LEU A 7 -9.49 -24.84 32.84
C LEU A 7 -10.41 -23.60 32.72
N VAL A 8 -11.24 -23.30 33.74
CA VAL A 8 -12.13 -22.13 33.72
C VAL A 8 -11.47 -20.87 34.29
N GLY A 9 -10.32 -20.98 34.97
CA GLY A 9 -9.65 -19.86 35.61
C GLY A 9 -8.70 -19.05 34.73
N SER A 10 -8.25 -19.55 33.59
CA SER A 10 -7.23 -18.87 32.77
C SER A 10 -7.79 -17.86 31.77
N GLU A 11 -8.99 -18.07 31.26
CA GLU A 11 -9.61 -17.11 30.33
C GLU A 11 -10.17 -15.88 31.07
N MET A 12 -10.63 -16.03 32.32
CA MET A 12 -11.11 -14.93 33.14
C MET A 12 -10.00 -14.00 33.60
N CYS A 13 -8.78 -14.50 33.78
CA CYS A 13 -7.61 -13.69 34.20
C CYS A 13 -6.99 -12.83 33.08
N ILE A 14 -7.22 -13.12 31.80
CA ILE A 14 -6.71 -12.34 30.68
C ILE A 14 -7.63 -11.15 30.38
N ARG A 15 -8.94 -11.29 30.51
CA ARG A 15 -9.94 -10.24 30.30
C ARG A 15 -9.91 -9.13 31.34
N ASP A 16 -9.59 -9.43 32.60
CA ASP A 16 -9.49 -8.42 33.68
C ASP A 16 -8.27 -7.47 33.53
N ARG A 17 -7.40 -7.69 32.55
CA ARG A 17 -6.21 -6.86 32.31
C ARG A 17 -6.35 -5.84 31.18
N ILE A 18 -7.44 -5.85 30.41
CA ILE A 18 -7.62 -4.86 29.34
C ILE A 18 -8.02 -3.52 29.95
N SER A 19 -7.14 -2.54 29.86
CA SER A 19 -7.43 -1.18 30.32
C SER A 19 -8.24 -0.40 29.28
N ILE A 20 -8.96 0.65 29.73
CA ILE A 20 -9.67 1.57 28.82
C ILE A 20 -8.69 2.12 27.77
N SER A 21 -7.46 2.48 28.17
CA SER A 21 -6.44 2.98 27.24
C SER A 21 -6.08 1.96 26.15
N HIS A 22 -5.99 0.68 26.51
CA HIS A 22 -5.68 -0.37 25.54
C HIS A 22 -6.85 -0.60 24.57
N ALA A 23 -8.09 -0.64 25.07
CA ALA A 23 -9.27 -0.77 24.22
C ALA A 23 -9.41 0.40 23.23
N VAL A 24 -9.19 1.64 23.71
CA VAL A 24 -9.19 2.85 22.86
C VAL A 24 -8.09 2.79 21.83
N GLU A 25 -6.87 2.40 22.21
CA GLU A 25 -5.73 2.28 21.29
C GLU A 25 -6.02 1.26 20.18
N GLU A 26 -6.54 0.10 20.50
CA GLU A 26 -6.91 -0.92 19.52
C GLU A 26 -7.99 -0.43 18.54
N LEU A 27 -9.04 0.22 19.02
CA LEU A 27 -10.09 0.78 18.16
C LEU A 27 -9.56 1.87 17.21
N VAL A 28 -8.62 2.69 17.67
CA VAL A 28 -8.00 3.75 16.86
C VAL A 28 -7.01 3.15 15.85
N LYS A 29 -6.19 2.17 16.24
CA LYS A 29 -5.21 1.51 15.36
C LYS A 29 -5.84 0.87 14.12
N HIS A 30 -7.02 0.27 14.29
CA HIS A 30 -7.73 -0.37 13.18
C HIS A 30 -8.47 0.61 12.26
N ARG A 31 -8.36 1.92 12.54
CA ARG A 31 -9.00 2.99 11.75
C ARG A 31 -7.95 4.06 11.38
N PRO A 32 -7.16 3.85 10.31
CA PRO A 32 -6.04 4.74 9.96
C PRO A 32 -6.41 6.23 9.88
N TYR A 33 -7.57 6.54 9.32
CA TYR A 33 -8.09 7.92 9.24
C TYR A 33 -8.31 8.57 10.61
N LEU A 34 -8.73 7.80 11.64
CA LEU A 34 -8.85 8.31 12.99
C LEU A 34 -7.49 8.55 13.64
N SER A 35 -6.55 7.64 13.42
CA SER A 35 -5.18 7.79 13.91
C SER A 35 -4.51 9.04 13.34
N GLU A 36 -4.67 9.31 12.06
CA GLU A 36 -4.13 10.49 11.39
C GLU A 36 -4.80 11.78 11.88
N SER A 37 -6.12 11.81 11.92
CA SER A 37 -6.87 12.99 12.35
C SER A 37 -6.65 13.32 13.83
N LEU A 38 -6.49 12.30 14.67
CA LEU A 38 -6.17 12.45 16.08
C LEU A 38 -4.75 12.98 16.26
N ALA A 39 -3.78 12.43 15.52
CA ALA A 39 -2.39 12.89 15.53
C ALA A 39 -2.25 14.35 15.05
N ALA A 40 -3.02 14.73 14.03
CA ALA A 40 -3.06 16.11 13.51
C ALA A 40 -3.80 17.10 14.41
N GLY A 41 -4.51 16.63 15.45
CA GLY A 41 -5.28 17.49 16.36
C GLY A 41 -6.52 18.13 15.75
N ILE A 42 -7.00 17.62 14.60
CA ILE A 42 -8.15 18.18 13.85
C ILE A 42 -9.49 17.54 14.21
N ILE A 43 -9.50 16.55 15.12
CA ILE A 43 -10.70 15.82 15.53
C ILE A 43 -11.26 16.35 16.85
N ASN A 44 -12.58 16.42 16.94
CA ASN A 44 -13.23 16.69 18.23
C ASN A 44 -13.15 15.44 19.10
N VAL A 45 -12.20 15.42 20.04
CA VAL A 45 -11.91 14.27 20.91
C VAL A 45 -13.13 13.87 21.74
N SER A 46 -13.94 14.82 22.22
CA SER A 46 -15.16 14.53 23.00
C SER A 46 -16.25 13.88 22.16
N ALA A 47 -16.39 14.29 20.88
CA ALA A 47 -17.31 13.65 19.95
C ALA A 47 -16.86 12.24 19.61
N LEU A 48 -15.57 12.06 19.33
CA LEU A 48 -14.97 10.76 19.07
C LEU A 48 -15.13 9.82 20.27
N ALA A 49 -14.92 10.31 21.48
CA ALA A 49 -15.07 9.51 22.71
C ALA A 49 -16.49 8.97 22.87
N ARG A 50 -17.51 9.80 22.62
CA ARG A 50 -18.93 9.36 22.63
C ARG A 50 -19.21 8.30 21.56
N GLN A 51 -18.62 8.45 20.38
CA GLN A 51 -18.77 7.48 19.29
C GLN A 51 -18.12 6.13 19.59
N LEU A 52 -16.95 6.15 20.26
CA LEU A 52 -16.20 4.93 20.60
C LEU A 52 -16.74 4.24 21.86
N GLN A 53 -17.47 4.96 22.72
CA GLN A 53 -17.91 4.45 24.02
C GLN A 53 -18.63 3.10 23.94
N PRO A 54 -19.61 2.88 23.04
CA PRO A 54 -20.27 1.57 22.94
C PRO A 54 -19.32 0.42 22.57
N ASP A 55 -18.35 0.69 21.71
CA ASP A 55 -17.35 -0.31 21.30
C ASP A 55 -16.38 -0.61 22.47
N VAL A 56 -15.95 0.41 23.23
CA VAL A 56 -15.10 0.26 24.41
C VAL A 56 -15.81 -0.54 25.50
N GLU A 57 -17.07 -0.24 25.78
CA GLU A 57 -17.91 -0.96 26.77
C GLU A 57 -18.12 -2.42 26.36
N LYS A 58 -18.31 -2.68 25.06
CA LYS A 58 -18.40 -4.04 24.51
C LYS A 58 -17.10 -4.83 24.70
N ILE A 59 -15.95 -4.21 24.49
CA ILE A 59 -14.64 -4.86 24.69
C ILE A 59 -14.40 -5.15 26.18
N LEU A 60 -14.71 -4.19 27.05
CA LEU A 60 -14.44 -4.27 28.49
C LEU A 60 -15.57 -4.98 29.27
N GLN A 61 -16.74 -5.19 28.62
CA GLN A 61 -17.95 -5.76 29.25
C GLN A 61 -18.37 -5.04 30.54
N LYS A 62 -18.19 -3.73 30.59
CA LYS A 62 -18.58 -2.85 31.70
C LYS A 62 -18.85 -1.43 31.19
N GLU A 63 -19.65 -0.69 31.95
CA GLU A 63 -19.87 0.74 31.71
C GLU A 63 -18.56 1.54 31.87
N VAL A 64 -18.34 2.49 30.96
CA VAL A 64 -17.15 3.32 30.94
C VAL A 64 -17.53 4.78 30.84
N ASN A 65 -16.95 5.62 31.70
CA ASN A 65 -17.16 7.05 31.65
C ASN A 65 -16.50 7.65 30.40
N THR A 66 -17.25 8.41 29.62
CA THR A 66 -16.75 9.12 28.42
C THR A 66 -15.50 9.93 28.68
N GLY A 67 -15.38 10.55 29.87
CA GLY A 67 -14.19 11.31 30.29
C GLY A 67 -12.91 10.47 30.32
N ALA A 68 -13.02 9.20 30.72
CA ALA A 68 -11.87 8.29 30.72
C ALA A 68 -11.40 7.97 29.29
N ILE A 69 -12.33 7.86 28.35
CA ILE A 69 -12.03 7.68 26.92
C ILE A 69 -11.37 8.94 26.36
N VAL A 70 -11.87 10.14 26.68
CA VAL A 70 -11.27 11.42 26.29
C VAL A 70 -9.82 11.52 26.78
N MET A 71 -9.57 11.18 28.05
CA MET A 71 -8.20 11.19 28.60
C MET A 71 -7.29 10.19 27.90
N SER A 72 -7.82 9.03 27.51
CA SER A 72 -7.05 8.02 26.78
C SER A 72 -6.70 8.47 25.37
N LEU A 73 -7.63 9.10 24.65
CA LEU A 73 -7.41 9.68 23.33
C LEU A 73 -6.39 10.82 23.37
N ASN A 74 -6.48 11.72 24.35
CA ASN A 74 -5.52 12.82 24.53
C ASN A 74 -4.09 12.33 24.82
N ARG A 75 -3.94 11.19 25.50
CA ARG A 75 -2.62 10.57 25.72
C ARG A 75 -2.10 9.85 24.49
N LEU A 76 -2.98 9.30 23.68
CA LEU A 76 -2.63 8.58 22.46
C LEU A 76 -2.17 9.52 21.34
N ALA A 77 -2.79 10.71 21.21
CA ALA A 77 -2.53 11.65 20.13
C ALA A 77 -1.04 12.02 19.94
N PRO A 78 -0.28 12.44 20.95
CA PRO A 78 1.15 12.76 20.80
C PRO A 78 1.99 11.55 20.38
N TYR A 79 1.67 10.36 20.87
CA TYR A 79 2.37 9.14 20.50
C TYR A 79 2.18 8.80 19.01
N LEU A 80 0.95 8.94 18.51
CA LEU A 80 0.63 8.72 17.09
C LEU A 80 1.35 9.74 16.20
N GLN A 81 1.38 11.01 16.61
CA GLN A 81 2.06 12.07 15.88
C GLN A 81 3.56 11.78 15.72
N ILE A 82 4.25 11.46 16.81
CA ILE A 82 5.68 11.12 16.78
C ILE A 82 5.93 9.89 15.89
N ARG A 83 5.12 8.85 16.03
CA ARG A 83 5.27 7.62 15.26
C ARG A 83 5.12 7.86 13.76
N GLN A 84 4.13 8.62 13.34
CA GLN A 84 3.89 8.95 11.95
C GLN A 84 5.03 9.79 11.36
N GLN A 85 5.46 10.84 12.05
CA GLN A 85 6.58 11.69 11.59
C GLN A 85 7.90 10.91 11.49
N VAL A 86 8.24 10.10 12.49
CA VAL A 86 9.49 9.32 12.46
C VAL A 86 9.49 8.30 11.33
N GLN A 87 8.37 7.63 11.09
CA GLN A 87 8.26 6.66 9.99
C GLN A 87 8.37 7.36 8.63
N LEU A 88 7.62 8.42 8.43
CA LEU A 88 7.60 9.16 7.16
C LEU A 88 8.97 9.79 6.86
N ASN A 89 9.58 10.47 7.81
CA ASN A 89 10.89 11.12 7.63
C ASN A 89 12.01 10.11 7.32
N LYS A 90 12.01 8.94 7.97
CA LYS A 90 12.97 7.88 7.66
C LYS A 90 12.86 7.36 6.22
N LEU A 91 11.65 7.28 5.71
CA LEU A 91 11.38 6.79 4.34
C LEU A 91 11.81 7.81 3.29
N LEU A 92 11.45 9.06 3.52
CA LEU A 92 11.59 10.14 2.54
C LEU A 92 13.02 10.66 2.44
N ASN A 93 13.74 10.72 3.57
CA ASN A 93 15.15 11.11 3.58
C ASN A 93 16.09 10.08 2.93
N ASN A 94 15.61 8.86 2.72
CA ASN A 94 16.39 7.77 2.13
C ASN A 94 15.84 7.32 0.77
N MET A 95 14.86 8.02 0.19
CA MET A 95 14.46 7.76 -1.20
C MET A 95 15.60 8.15 -2.14
N GLY A 96 15.88 7.24 -3.08
CA GLY A 96 16.89 7.46 -4.11
C GLY A 96 16.33 8.22 -5.31
N ASP A 97 16.90 7.93 -6.47
CA ASP A 97 16.51 8.57 -7.73
C ASP A 97 15.05 8.26 -8.10
N ILE A 98 14.43 9.21 -8.78
CA ILE A 98 13.13 9.04 -9.42
C ILE A 98 13.37 8.98 -10.92
N ILE A 99 12.97 7.89 -11.54
CA ILE A 99 13.13 7.65 -12.97
C ILE A 99 11.76 7.72 -13.62
N LEU A 100 11.64 8.49 -14.71
CA LEU A 100 10.45 8.56 -15.55
C LEU A 100 10.73 7.81 -16.86
N ARG A 101 9.72 7.08 -17.32
CA ARG A 101 9.70 6.48 -18.66
C ARG A 101 8.36 6.77 -19.30
N SER A 102 8.40 7.19 -20.56
CA SER A 102 7.21 7.41 -21.41
C SER A 102 7.12 6.32 -22.47
N ASN A 103 6.04 6.35 -23.22
CA ASN A 103 5.82 5.48 -24.36
C ASN A 103 5.80 4.00 -23.94
N LEU A 104 4.92 3.69 -22.99
CA LEU A 104 4.69 2.33 -22.54
C LEU A 104 3.33 1.82 -23.02
N CYS A 105 3.26 0.51 -23.25
CA CYS A 105 2.06 -0.24 -23.53
C CYS A 105 1.85 -1.32 -22.46
N ASP A 106 0.61 -1.54 -22.09
CA ASP A 106 0.18 -2.58 -21.19
C ASP A 106 -0.69 -3.60 -21.93
N TYR A 107 -0.41 -4.88 -21.73
CA TYR A 107 -1.14 -6.01 -22.30
C TYR A 107 -1.52 -6.97 -21.17
N THR A 108 -2.77 -7.41 -21.16
CA THR A 108 -3.23 -8.48 -20.29
C THR A 108 -3.63 -9.68 -21.14
N PHE A 109 -2.98 -10.80 -20.92
CA PHE A 109 -3.25 -12.06 -21.62
C PHE A 109 -3.93 -13.06 -20.68
N LYS A 110 -4.81 -13.87 -21.25
CA LYS A 110 -5.32 -15.05 -20.55
C LYS A 110 -4.20 -16.08 -20.43
N ASN A 111 -4.02 -16.67 -19.25
CA ASN A 111 -3.01 -17.70 -19.07
C ASN A 111 -3.26 -18.89 -20.00
N SER A 112 -2.21 -19.32 -20.71
CA SER A 112 -2.17 -20.47 -21.60
C SER A 112 -0.89 -21.28 -21.39
N PRO A 113 -0.83 -22.54 -21.83
CA PRO A 113 0.41 -23.33 -21.78
C PRO A 113 1.55 -22.76 -22.64
N THR A 114 1.22 -22.03 -23.71
CA THR A 114 2.16 -21.50 -24.70
C THR A 114 2.63 -20.09 -24.37
N LEU A 115 1.95 -19.36 -23.49
CA LEU A 115 2.26 -17.96 -23.16
C LEU A 115 3.70 -17.80 -22.63
N LEU A 116 4.19 -18.74 -21.83
CA LEU A 116 5.54 -18.70 -21.31
C LEU A 116 6.59 -18.93 -22.41
N GLU A 117 6.29 -19.74 -23.43
CA GLU A 117 7.16 -19.94 -24.59
C GLU A 117 7.29 -18.65 -25.40
N CYS A 118 6.17 -17.95 -25.65
CA CYS A 118 6.16 -16.65 -26.30
C CYS A 118 7.04 -15.64 -25.55
N HIS A 119 6.91 -15.61 -24.22
CA HIS A 119 7.74 -14.76 -23.36
C HIS A 119 9.23 -15.06 -23.50
N ILE A 120 9.63 -16.33 -23.49
CA ILE A 120 11.03 -16.74 -23.65
C ILE A 120 11.59 -16.27 -25.00
N GLU A 121 10.84 -16.38 -26.09
CA GLU A 121 11.28 -15.94 -27.42
C GLU A 121 11.49 -14.42 -27.48
N VAL A 122 10.60 -13.63 -26.86
CA VAL A 122 10.78 -12.18 -26.72
C VAL A 122 12.02 -11.86 -25.91
N LEU A 123 12.24 -12.51 -24.76
CA LEU A 123 13.42 -12.28 -23.92
C LEU A 123 14.73 -12.55 -24.68
N LYS A 124 14.80 -13.57 -25.53
CA LYS A 124 15.98 -13.84 -26.37
C LYS A 124 16.34 -12.66 -27.30
N LYS A 125 15.33 -11.90 -27.74
CA LYS A 125 15.54 -10.71 -28.57
C LYS A 125 15.97 -9.49 -27.75
N LEU A 126 15.51 -9.41 -26.51
CA LEU A 126 15.83 -8.30 -25.59
C LEU A 126 17.27 -8.28 -25.10
N VAL A 127 17.96 -9.42 -25.05
CA VAL A 127 19.34 -9.54 -24.52
C VAL A 127 20.33 -8.53 -25.14
N LYS A 128 20.01 -7.94 -26.29
CA LYS A 128 20.85 -6.95 -26.99
C LYS A 128 20.40 -5.50 -26.82
N ASN A 129 19.30 -5.23 -26.09
CA ASN A 129 18.72 -3.90 -26.00
C ASN A 129 18.44 -3.53 -24.55
N GLU A 130 19.42 -2.87 -23.89
CA GLU A 130 19.36 -2.51 -22.47
C GLU A 130 18.42 -1.33 -22.17
N GLU A 131 17.93 -0.62 -23.17
CA GLU A 131 17.10 0.59 -22.98
C GLU A 131 15.60 0.32 -22.91
N VAL A 132 15.18 -0.92 -23.18
CA VAL A 132 13.76 -1.29 -23.22
C VAL A 132 13.23 -1.55 -21.82
N PHE A 133 12.06 -0.99 -21.53
CA PHE A 133 11.29 -1.40 -20.35
C PHE A 133 10.52 -2.67 -20.70
N TYR A 134 10.65 -3.68 -19.86
CA TYR A 134 9.95 -4.95 -20.03
C TYR A 134 9.66 -5.55 -18.65
N THR A 135 8.40 -5.73 -18.35
CA THR A 135 7.96 -6.35 -17.09
C THR A 135 6.82 -7.30 -17.40
N MET A 136 6.93 -8.54 -16.92
CA MET A 136 5.87 -9.54 -17.00
C MET A 136 5.54 -10.06 -15.60
N VAL A 137 4.26 -10.08 -15.29
CA VAL A 137 3.72 -10.61 -14.04
C VAL A 137 2.68 -11.66 -14.37
N GLN A 138 2.99 -12.92 -14.08
CA GLN A 138 2.02 -14.01 -14.26
C GLN A 138 1.23 -14.20 -12.97
N GLY A 139 -0.06 -13.92 -13.04
CA GLY A 139 -1.03 -14.19 -11.98
C GLY A 139 -1.62 -15.60 -12.09
N VAL A 140 -2.61 -15.87 -11.25
CA VAL A 140 -3.33 -17.17 -11.25
C VAL A 140 -4.22 -17.31 -12.48
N PHE A 141 -4.85 -16.24 -12.92
CA PHE A 141 -5.85 -16.26 -14.00
C PHE A 141 -5.35 -15.61 -15.29
N GLU A 142 -4.49 -14.63 -15.17
CA GLU A 142 -4.02 -13.78 -16.26
C GLU A 142 -2.56 -13.41 -16.10
N THR A 143 -1.95 -12.97 -17.19
CA THR A 143 -0.58 -12.47 -17.23
C THR A 143 -0.59 -11.05 -17.76
N ASN A 144 0.00 -10.15 -16.98
CA ASN A 144 0.18 -8.75 -17.35
C ASN A 144 1.60 -8.54 -17.91
N LEU A 145 1.71 -7.70 -18.95
CA LEU A 145 2.95 -7.39 -19.64
C LEU A 145 3.02 -5.89 -19.93
N VAL A 146 3.91 -5.18 -19.24
CA VAL A 146 4.17 -3.75 -19.50
C VAL A 146 5.50 -3.61 -20.23
N VAL A 147 5.48 -2.96 -21.42
CA VAL A 147 6.63 -2.84 -22.30
C VAL A 147 6.75 -1.46 -22.91
N SER A 148 7.96 -1.09 -23.38
CA SER A 148 8.14 0.07 -24.25
C SER A 148 7.38 -0.12 -25.56
N ASP A 149 6.77 0.95 -26.09
CA ASP A 149 5.99 0.92 -27.34
C ASP A 149 6.81 0.45 -28.55
N THR A 150 8.12 0.66 -28.54
CA THR A 150 9.06 0.15 -29.55
C THR A 150 9.04 -1.38 -29.66
N MET A 151 8.49 -2.07 -28.69
CA MET A 151 8.33 -3.53 -28.67
C MET A 151 7.00 -4.01 -29.23
N GLU A 152 6.08 -3.11 -29.57
CA GLU A 152 4.72 -3.45 -29.95
C GLU A 152 4.65 -4.46 -31.10
N GLU A 153 5.41 -4.24 -32.18
CA GLU A 153 5.44 -5.16 -33.33
C GLU A 153 5.92 -6.56 -32.91
N LEU A 154 6.96 -6.61 -32.08
CA LEU A 154 7.50 -7.87 -31.57
C LEU A 154 6.48 -8.63 -30.70
N ILE A 155 5.78 -7.91 -29.81
CA ILE A 155 4.74 -8.50 -28.98
C ILE A 155 3.60 -9.03 -29.83
N LEU A 156 3.13 -8.25 -30.80
CA LEU A 156 2.04 -8.67 -31.70
C LEU A 156 2.42 -9.90 -32.58
N ASP A 157 3.68 -10.06 -32.92
CA ASP A 157 4.14 -11.23 -33.69
C ASP A 157 4.23 -12.49 -32.83
N TYR A 158 4.88 -12.41 -31.68
CA TYR A 158 5.10 -13.58 -30.83
C TYR A 158 3.86 -14.02 -30.03
N PHE A 159 2.96 -13.08 -29.69
CA PHE A 159 1.75 -13.36 -28.91
C PHE A 159 0.48 -13.41 -29.78
N LYS A 160 0.62 -13.50 -31.12
CA LYS A 160 -0.51 -13.47 -32.07
C LYS A 160 -1.57 -14.56 -31.85
N ASP A 161 -1.14 -15.73 -31.36
CA ASP A 161 -1.99 -16.87 -31.08
C ASP A 161 -2.54 -16.89 -29.65
N GLU A 162 -2.13 -15.91 -28.81
CA GLU A 162 -2.55 -15.78 -27.42
C GLU A 162 -3.79 -14.87 -27.30
N VAL A 163 -4.61 -15.15 -26.30
CA VAL A 163 -5.82 -14.37 -26.05
C VAL A 163 -5.48 -13.12 -25.26
N CYS A 164 -5.39 -11.97 -25.94
CA CYS A 164 -5.27 -10.66 -25.30
C CYS A 164 -6.63 -10.22 -24.78
N LEU A 165 -6.74 -10.07 -23.45
CA LEU A 165 -7.96 -9.64 -22.75
C LEU A 165 -8.09 -8.12 -22.73
N PHE A 166 -6.95 -7.43 -22.58
CA PHE A 166 -6.90 -5.98 -22.46
C PHE A 166 -5.59 -5.45 -23.05
N LYS A 167 -5.67 -4.27 -23.66
CA LYS A 167 -4.51 -3.51 -24.14
C LYS A 167 -4.73 -2.04 -23.88
N GLN A 168 -3.71 -1.37 -23.33
CA GLN A 168 -3.70 0.09 -23.16
C GLN A 168 -2.36 0.65 -23.65
N ASN A 169 -2.44 1.68 -24.48
CA ASN A 169 -1.29 2.41 -25.00
C ASN A 169 -1.18 3.76 -24.30
N SER A 170 -0.16 4.55 -24.65
CA SER A 170 0.06 5.91 -24.14
C SER A 170 0.20 5.95 -22.63
N LEU A 171 0.94 5.01 -22.10
CA LEU A 171 1.28 4.94 -20.68
C LEU A 171 2.67 5.50 -20.39
N SER A 172 2.85 5.91 -19.16
CA SER A 172 4.14 6.35 -18.62
C SER A 172 4.33 5.78 -17.22
N SER A 173 5.57 5.63 -16.79
CA SER A 173 5.90 5.15 -15.45
C SER A 173 6.75 6.12 -14.66
N VAL A 174 6.55 6.10 -13.34
CA VAL A 174 7.44 6.73 -12.36
C VAL A 174 7.97 5.63 -11.46
N THR A 175 9.29 5.45 -11.48
CA THR A 175 9.99 4.48 -10.64
C THR A 175 10.72 5.18 -9.52
N LEU A 176 10.46 4.80 -8.30
CA LEU A 176 11.13 5.24 -7.09
C LEU A 176 12.16 4.21 -6.67
N LYS A 177 13.40 4.64 -6.46
CA LYS A 177 14.40 3.80 -5.82
C LYS A 177 14.18 3.79 -4.33
N LEU A 178 13.87 2.62 -3.79
CA LEU A 178 13.53 2.43 -2.38
C LEU A 178 14.79 2.25 -1.51
N PRO A 179 14.76 2.73 -0.26
CA PRO A 179 15.86 2.50 0.67
C PRO A 179 15.97 1.02 1.04
N LYS A 180 17.17 0.58 1.35
CA LYS A 180 17.40 -0.79 1.84
C LYS A 180 16.61 -1.02 3.13
N GLY A 181 15.90 -2.16 3.19
CA GLY A 181 15.08 -2.53 4.36
C GLY A 181 13.65 -1.96 4.38
N ASN A 182 13.18 -1.36 3.28
CA ASN A 182 11.80 -0.87 3.13
C ASN A 182 10.75 -1.98 3.34
N SER A 183 11.04 -3.21 2.94
CA SER A 183 10.16 -4.37 3.08
C SER A 183 9.82 -4.72 4.54
N MET A 184 10.63 -4.26 5.49
CA MET A 184 10.40 -4.45 6.93
C MET A 184 9.65 -3.29 7.59
N GLN A 185 9.22 -2.29 6.82
CA GLN A 185 8.54 -1.11 7.38
C GLN A 185 7.05 -1.11 7.00
N PRO A 186 6.15 -1.46 7.92
CA PRO A 186 4.72 -1.40 7.67
C PRO A 186 4.27 0.03 7.33
N GLY A 187 3.33 0.15 6.37
CA GLY A 187 2.72 1.43 6.02
C GLY A 187 3.46 2.24 4.95
N PHE A 188 4.59 1.74 4.42
CA PHE A 188 5.32 2.44 3.35
C PHE A 188 4.47 2.61 2.09
N TYR A 189 4.00 1.51 1.54
CA TYR A 189 3.13 1.55 0.35
C TYR A 189 1.82 2.30 0.59
N TYR A 190 1.27 2.20 1.80
CA TYR A 190 0.09 2.99 2.19
C TYR A 190 0.33 4.49 2.02
N SER A 191 1.48 4.99 2.47
CA SER A 191 1.80 6.43 2.37
C SER A 191 1.88 6.89 0.90
N ILE A 192 2.48 6.10 0.01
CA ILE A 192 2.55 6.41 -1.42
C ILE A 192 1.15 6.39 -2.04
N MET A 193 0.41 5.30 -1.83
CA MET A 193 -0.92 5.12 -2.40
C MET A 193 -1.90 6.18 -1.91
N LYS A 194 -1.80 6.59 -0.66
CA LYS A 194 -2.61 7.65 -0.08
C LYS A 194 -2.42 8.96 -0.83
N GLU A 195 -1.17 9.42 -1.00
CA GLU A 195 -0.88 10.68 -1.70
C GLU A 195 -1.38 10.67 -3.14
N LEU A 196 -1.15 9.57 -3.87
CA LEU A 196 -1.63 9.41 -5.25
C LEU A 196 -3.16 9.43 -5.32
N SER A 197 -3.83 8.74 -4.41
CA SER A 197 -5.29 8.66 -4.35
C SER A 197 -5.93 10.01 -4.02
N TRP A 198 -5.38 10.77 -3.08
CA TRP A 198 -5.88 12.10 -2.70
C TRP A 198 -5.76 13.10 -3.85
N GLU A 199 -4.77 12.93 -4.69
CA GLU A 199 -4.60 13.74 -5.91
C GLU A 199 -5.43 13.23 -7.10
N GLY A 200 -6.22 12.17 -6.91
CA GLY A 200 -7.08 11.62 -7.96
C GLY A 200 -6.30 10.98 -9.12
N ILE A 201 -5.13 10.43 -8.82
CA ILE A 201 -4.29 9.75 -9.82
C ILE A 201 -4.71 8.29 -9.92
N ASN A 202 -5.25 7.91 -11.07
CA ASN A 202 -5.54 6.52 -11.39
C ASN A 202 -4.26 5.80 -11.77
N LEU A 203 -4.05 4.62 -11.20
CA LEU A 203 -2.93 3.74 -11.51
C LEU A 203 -3.40 2.65 -12.45
N THR A 204 -2.67 2.46 -13.56
CA THR A 204 -2.89 1.32 -14.47
C THR A 204 -2.23 0.09 -13.87
N GLU A 205 -0.94 0.21 -13.48
CA GLU A 205 -0.18 -0.88 -12.90
C GLU A 205 0.69 -0.40 -11.74
N VAL A 206 0.98 -1.33 -10.83
CA VAL A 206 1.92 -1.15 -9.71
C VAL A 206 2.90 -2.31 -9.70
N ILE A 207 4.16 -2.00 -9.92
CA ILE A 207 5.23 -2.99 -10.01
C ILE A 207 6.22 -2.71 -8.87
N SER A 208 6.49 -3.69 -8.05
CA SER A 208 7.40 -3.52 -6.93
C SER A 208 8.42 -4.65 -6.85
N SER A 209 9.66 -4.28 -6.67
CA SER A 209 10.76 -5.18 -6.32
C SER A 209 11.31 -4.82 -4.93
N THR A 210 12.40 -5.46 -4.52
CA THR A 210 13.03 -5.18 -3.22
C THR A 210 13.47 -3.71 -3.08
N ASN A 211 13.95 -3.10 -4.16
CA ASN A 211 14.57 -1.76 -4.12
C ASN A 211 13.90 -0.76 -5.06
N GLU A 212 12.84 -1.15 -5.74
CA GLU A 212 12.12 -0.30 -6.70
C GLU A 212 10.62 -0.40 -6.52
N PHE A 213 9.97 0.72 -6.67
CA PHE A 213 8.52 0.83 -6.70
C PHE A 213 8.14 1.68 -7.91
N THR A 214 7.46 1.06 -8.85
CA THR A 214 7.03 1.69 -10.11
C THR A 214 5.52 1.79 -10.15
N VAL A 215 5.02 2.97 -10.46
CA VAL A 215 3.62 3.18 -10.80
C VAL A 215 3.53 3.49 -12.29
N VAL A 216 2.57 2.86 -12.96
CA VAL A 216 2.25 3.09 -14.36
C VAL A 216 0.92 3.84 -14.41
N VAL A 217 0.90 4.93 -15.14
CA VAL A 217 -0.23 5.85 -15.26
C VAL A 217 -0.45 6.24 -16.73
N ASP A 218 -1.64 6.75 -17.04
CA ASP A 218 -1.88 7.42 -18.31
C ASP A 218 -0.87 8.55 -18.53
N ASN A 219 -0.41 8.72 -19.76
CA ASN A 219 0.62 9.72 -20.11
C ASN A 219 0.22 11.15 -19.72
N SER A 220 -1.07 11.47 -19.72
CA SER A 220 -1.59 12.79 -19.28
C SER A 220 -1.39 13.06 -17.79
N LEU A 221 -1.17 12.04 -16.97
CA LEU A 221 -1.01 12.13 -15.52
C LEU A 221 0.44 12.09 -15.05
N ILE A 222 1.41 11.89 -15.96
CA ILE A 222 2.82 11.65 -15.58
C ILE A 222 3.44 12.81 -14.81
N ASP A 223 3.24 14.04 -15.26
CA ASP A 223 3.80 15.24 -14.62
C ASP A 223 3.24 15.41 -13.20
N LYS A 224 1.91 15.24 -13.06
CA LYS A 224 1.24 15.31 -11.77
C LYS A 224 1.75 14.22 -10.82
N THR A 225 1.86 12.99 -11.30
CA THR A 225 2.37 11.85 -10.54
C THR A 225 3.79 12.09 -10.06
N PHE A 226 4.66 12.58 -10.92
CA PHE A 226 6.05 12.92 -10.57
C PHE A 226 6.12 13.99 -9.48
N VAL A 227 5.34 15.08 -9.63
CA VAL A 227 5.32 16.18 -8.66
C VAL A 227 4.84 15.70 -7.28
N VAL A 228 3.81 14.86 -7.25
CA VAL A 228 3.27 14.28 -6.01
C VAL A 228 4.34 13.44 -5.32
N LEU A 229 4.93 12.48 -6.03
CA LEU A 229 5.93 11.58 -5.49
C LEU A 229 7.21 12.30 -5.05
N LYS A 230 7.67 13.29 -5.83
CA LYS A 230 8.85 14.10 -5.49
C LYS A 230 8.66 14.95 -4.23
N ASN A 231 7.43 15.40 -3.98
CA ASN A 231 7.11 16.26 -2.84
C ASN A 231 6.61 15.49 -1.61
N MET A 232 6.51 14.18 -1.70
CA MET A 232 6.24 13.34 -0.54
C MET A 232 7.30 13.63 0.55
N GLY A 233 6.83 14.02 1.74
CA GLY A 233 7.69 14.32 2.89
C GLY A 233 8.20 15.74 3.00
N LYS A 234 7.81 16.63 2.09
CA LYS A 234 8.02 18.07 2.25
C LYS A 234 6.79 18.79 2.80
N ARG A 235 5.70 18.05 3.02
CA ARG A 235 4.44 18.52 3.62
C ARG A 235 4.36 18.23 5.10
#